data_77ce1152632426206d590bc9244cabd6
#
_entry.id   77ce1152632426206d590bc9244cabd6
#
_cell.length_a   1.000
_cell.length_b   1.000
_cell.length_c   1.000
_cell.angle_alpha   90.00
_cell.angle_beta   90.00
_cell.angle_gamma   90.00
#
_symmetry.space_group_name_H-M   'P 1'
#
loop_
_entity.id
_entity.type
_entity.pdbx_description
1 polymer ?
#
loop_
_entity_poly.entity_id
_entity_poly.type
_entity_poly.pdbx_seq_one_letter_code
_entity_poly.pdbx_strand_id
1 'polypeptide(L)'
;MAQAESKRGAGETFSSDAWDGCPAAWQRLLTATADSRAHNPIVLGGDVHSFWVTDLTADCARERAPVIATELVTTSVSSTPIAEAVAADIRDENPHVRYGQAGPHGYLRMQCTATQVQAGLRGLDNVTDVHAACRTLASFVETDGEPGAQRN
;
A
#
# COMPACT_ATOMS: atom_id res chain seq x y z
N MET A 1 4.01 -5.06 1.93
CA MET A 1 3.58 -3.91 2.74
C MET A 1 4.75 -3.47 3.58
N ALA A 2 5.12 -2.21 3.47
CA ALA A 2 6.44 -1.76 3.85
C ALA A 2 6.55 -0.99 5.17
N GLN A 3 5.51 -0.48 5.73
CA GLN A 3 5.56 0.36 6.95
C GLN A 3 4.28 0.26 7.78
N ALA A 4 3.70 -0.92 7.91
CA ALA A 4 2.52 -1.08 8.74
C ALA A 4 2.83 -1.95 9.94
N GLU A 5 2.68 -1.38 11.11
CA GLU A 5 2.84 -2.05 12.40
C GLU A 5 1.46 -2.45 12.92
N SER A 6 1.35 -3.61 13.53
CA SER A 6 0.15 -4.00 14.29
C SER A 6 0.50 -4.17 15.76
N LYS A 7 -0.16 -3.42 16.62
CA LYS A 7 -0.04 -3.52 18.08
C LYS A 7 -1.10 -4.46 18.63
N ARG A 8 -0.87 -5.76 18.53
CA ARG A 8 -1.74 -6.77 19.17
C ARG A 8 -1.15 -7.24 20.49
N GLY A 9 -1.80 -6.89 21.57
CA GLY A 9 -1.41 -7.31 22.93
C GLY A 9 -0.23 -6.51 23.49
N ALA A 10 0.58 -7.11 24.37
CA ALA A 10 1.61 -6.43 25.18
C ALA A 10 2.94 -6.15 24.42
N GLY A 11 2.92 -5.97 23.07
CA GLY A 11 4.14 -5.68 22.31
C GLY A 11 3.87 -5.37 20.84
N GLU A 12 4.80 -4.68 20.21
CA GLU A 12 4.84 -4.49 18.77
C GLU A 12 5.08 -5.84 18.08
N THR A 13 4.28 -6.18 17.08
CA THR A 13 4.45 -7.40 16.30
C THR A 13 4.91 -7.04 14.90
N PHE A 14 6.06 -7.57 14.49
CA PHE A 14 6.61 -7.39 13.15
C PHE A 14 6.45 -8.66 12.34
N SER A 15 6.12 -8.52 11.07
CA SER A 15 6.19 -9.64 10.14
C SER A 15 7.65 -9.84 9.69
N SER A 16 8.24 -10.98 10.05
CA SER A 16 9.62 -11.30 9.63
C SER A 16 9.76 -11.54 8.13
N ASP A 17 8.64 -11.76 7.43
CA ASP A 17 8.55 -12.00 5.99
C ASP A 17 8.13 -10.75 5.20
N ALA A 18 8.25 -9.59 5.81
CA ALA A 18 8.02 -8.29 5.19
C ALA A 18 9.21 -7.37 5.43
N TRP A 19 9.16 -6.15 4.90
CA TRP A 19 10.20 -5.14 5.12
C TRP A 19 10.41 -4.80 6.60
N ASP A 20 9.38 -4.93 7.43
CA ASP A 20 9.46 -4.74 8.89
C ASP A 20 10.45 -5.71 9.54
N GLY A 21 10.61 -6.90 8.98
CA GLY A 21 11.61 -7.87 9.39
C GLY A 21 13.06 -7.49 9.02
N CYS A 22 13.24 -6.52 8.14
CA CYS A 22 14.55 -6.09 7.63
C CYS A 22 14.75 -4.56 7.72
N PRO A 23 14.60 -3.92 8.90
CA PRO A 23 14.53 -2.47 9.04
C PRO A 23 15.76 -1.74 8.50
N ALA A 24 16.96 -2.30 8.65
CA ALA A 24 18.18 -1.69 8.14
C ALA A 24 18.26 -1.70 6.59
N ALA A 25 17.73 -2.74 5.94
CA ALA A 25 17.65 -2.80 4.48
C ALA A 25 16.57 -1.86 3.95
N TRP A 26 15.44 -1.82 4.64
CA TRP A 26 14.34 -0.90 4.35
C TRP A 26 14.79 0.55 4.45
N GLN A 27 15.43 0.95 5.54
CA GLN A 27 15.95 2.31 5.70
C GLN A 27 16.95 2.70 4.60
N ARG A 28 17.82 1.79 4.16
CA ARG A 28 18.72 2.04 3.02
C ARG A 28 17.97 2.29 1.73
N LEU A 29 16.91 1.52 1.46
CA LEU A 29 16.06 1.69 0.28
C LEU A 29 15.36 3.06 0.30
N LEU A 30 14.74 3.42 1.42
CA LEU A 30 14.08 4.72 1.58
C LEU A 30 15.06 5.88 1.40
N THR A 31 16.25 5.80 2.00
CA THR A 31 17.29 6.80 1.84
C THR A 31 17.72 6.93 0.38
N ALA A 32 18.00 5.81 -0.28
CA ALA A 32 18.38 5.82 -1.70
C ALA A 32 17.25 6.39 -2.60
N THR A 33 16.00 6.10 -2.28
CA THR A 33 14.84 6.67 -2.98
C THR A 33 14.78 8.19 -2.80
N ALA A 34 14.94 8.69 -1.58
CA ALA A 34 14.95 10.12 -1.30
C ALA A 34 16.13 10.84 -2.00
N ASP A 35 17.31 10.22 -2.03
CA ASP A 35 18.52 10.77 -2.65
C ASP A 35 18.47 10.72 -4.19
N SER A 36 17.68 9.85 -4.77
CA SER A 36 17.61 9.63 -6.23
C SER A 36 17.10 10.85 -7.01
N ARG A 37 16.45 11.80 -6.35
CA ARG A 37 15.75 12.94 -6.96
C ARG A 37 14.70 12.52 -8.01
N ALA A 38 14.24 11.28 -7.96
CA ALA A 38 13.13 10.83 -8.78
C ALA A 38 11.87 11.56 -8.35
N HIS A 39 11.11 12.08 -9.31
CA HIS A 39 9.81 12.66 -9.02
C HIS A 39 8.80 11.53 -8.82
N ASN A 40 8.07 11.57 -7.71
CA ASN A 40 6.95 10.69 -7.40
C ASN A 40 7.26 9.19 -7.60
N PRO A 41 8.25 8.61 -6.90
CA PRO A 41 8.52 7.18 -6.98
C PRO A 41 7.31 6.38 -6.52
N ILE A 42 6.93 5.35 -7.27
CA ILE A 42 5.86 4.43 -6.90
C ILE A 42 6.44 3.04 -6.70
N VAL A 43 6.18 2.47 -5.54
CA VAL A 43 6.55 1.09 -5.20
C VAL A 43 5.33 0.20 -5.41
N LEU A 44 5.50 -0.86 -6.19
CA LEU A 44 4.44 -1.84 -6.41
C LEU A 44 4.72 -3.09 -5.58
N GLY A 45 3.72 -3.53 -4.84
CA GLY A 45 3.79 -4.69 -3.98
C GLY A 45 2.65 -5.68 -4.20
N GLY A 46 2.80 -6.85 -3.58
CA GLY A 46 1.81 -7.94 -3.56
C GLY A 46 2.02 -8.80 -2.33
N ASP A 47 1.71 -10.10 -2.45
CA ASP A 47 1.94 -11.16 -1.47
C ASP A 47 1.03 -11.13 -0.23
N VAL A 48 0.73 -9.99 0.32
CA VAL A 48 -0.07 -9.85 1.56
C VAL A 48 -1.58 -10.10 1.40
N HIS A 49 -2.02 -10.48 0.21
CA HIS A 49 -3.40 -10.87 -0.11
C HIS A 49 -4.49 -9.84 0.28
N SER A 50 -4.13 -8.58 0.24
CA SER A 50 -5.01 -7.44 0.53
C SER A 50 -4.55 -6.20 -0.23
N PHE A 51 -5.47 -5.26 -0.46
CA PHE A 51 -5.15 -3.99 -1.10
C PHE A 51 -4.63 -2.98 -0.09
N TRP A 52 -3.55 -2.26 -0.46
CA TRP A 52 -3.05 -1.14 0.35
C TRP A 52 -2.58 0.00 -0.54
N VAL A 53 -2.77 1.21 -0.03
CA VAL A 53 -2.17 2.44 -0.55
C VAL A 53 -1.54 3.15 0.63
N THR A 54 -0.23 3.37 0.57
CA THR A 54 0.56 3.84 1.71
C THR A 54 1.50 4.95 1.26
N ASP A 55 1.55 6.04 2.01
CA ASP A 55 2.60 7.04 1.84
C ASP A 55 3.89 6.52 2.50
N LEU A 56 4.98 6.47 1.75
CA LEU A 56 6.29 6.12 2.28
C LEU A 56 7.04 7.39 2.67
N THR A 57 7.54 7.41 3.89
CA THR A 57 8.31 8.52 4.44
C THR A 57 9.74 8.09 4.73
N ALA A 58 10.70 9.03 4.68
CA ALA A 58 12.11 8.72 4.98
C ALA A 58 12.34 8.30 6.45
N ASP A 59 11.43 8.68 7.34
CA ASP A 59 11.49 8.41 8.78
C ASP A 59 10.09 8.19 9.33
N CYS A 60 9.70 6.94 9.51
CA CYS A 60 8.38 6.55 10.03
C CYS A 60 8.16 6.97 11.49
N ALA A 61 9.21 7.21 12.27
CA ALA A 61 9.10 7.65 13.66
C ALA A 61 8.68 9.12 13.77
N ARG A 62 8.78 9.89 12.69
CA ARG A 62 8.38 11.31 12.65
C ARG A 62 6.99 11.46 12.06
N GLU A 63 6.03 11.83 12.87
CA GLU A 63 4.62 12.03 12.52
C GLU A 63 4.39 12.93 11.27
N ARG A 64 5.33 13.82 10.95
CA ARG A 64 5.26 14.74 9.80
C ARG A 64 6.48 14.66 8.90
N ALA A 65 7.03 13.47 8.73
CA ALA A 65 8.09 13.30 7.75
C ALA A 65 7.55 13.52 6.32
N PRO A 66 8.34 14.11 5.41
CA PRO A 66 7.90 14.29 4.03
C PRO A 66 7.67 12.93 3.36
N VAL A 67 6.61 12.84 2.57
CA VAL A 67 6.36 11.69 1.70
C VAL A 67 7.43 11.68 0.61
N ILE A 68 8.10 10.54 0.44
CA ILE A 68 9.15 10.35 -0.56
C ILE A 68 8.74 9.39 -1.69
N ALA A 69 7.72 8.57 -1.46
CA ALA A 69 7.18 7.64 -2.44
C ALA A 69 5.76 7.22 -2.04
N THR A 70 5.02 6.64 -2.99
CA THR A 70 3.75 5.96 -2.72
C THR A 70 3.91 4.46 -2.93
N GLU A 71 3.43 3.66 -1.98
CA GLU A 71 3.32 2.22 -2.16
C GLU A 71 1.90 1.84 -2.55
N LEU A 72 1.76 1.02 -3.59
CA LEU A 72 0.52 0.45 -4.07
C LEU A 72 0.62 -1.08 -4.01
N VAL A 73 -0.13 -1.71 -3.13
CA VAL A 73 -0.13 -3.17 -2.97
C VAL A 73 -1.41 -3.74 -3.54
N THR A 74 -1.28 -4.72 -4.43
CA THR A 74 -2.42 -5.46 -4.97
C THR A 74 -2.78 -6.65 -4.09
N THR A 75 -4.07 -7.00 -4.09
CA THR A 75 -4.55 -8.23 -3.44
C THR A 75 -4.20 -9.48 -4.24
N SER A 76 -4.51 -10.64 -3.69
CA SER A 76 -4.41 -11.93 -4.38
C SER A 76 -5.52 -12.11 -5.43
N VAL A 77 -5.27 -12.97 -6.42
CA VAL A 77 -6.27 -13.42 -7.40
C VAL A 77 -7.18 -14.49 -6.78
N SER A 78 -6.61 -15.41 -5.98
CA SER A 78 -7.35 -16.58 -5.45
C SER A 78 -6.93 -17.01 -4.04
N SER A 79 -5.78 -16.54 -3.52
CA SER A 79 -5.32 -16.91 -2.19
C SER A 79 -6.14 -16.23 -1.11
N THR A 80 -6.33 -16.92 0.00
CA THR A 80 -7.11 -16.41 1.14
C THR A 80 -6.56 -15.07 1.64
N PRO A 81 -7.39 -14.02 1.73
CA PRO A 81 -6.98 -12.74 2.26
C PRO A 81 -6.79 -12.78 3.79
N ILE A 82 -6.12 -11.76 4.33
CA ILE A 82 -6.14 -11.54 5.79
C ILE A 82 -7.55 -11.18 6.27
N ALA A 83 -7.82 -11.34 7.55
CA ALA A 83 -9.11 -10.94 8.11
C ALA A 83 -9.28 -9.41 8.04
N GLU A 84 -10.47 -8.91 7.68
CA GLU A 84 -10.75 -7.47 7.57
C GLU A 84 -10.53 -6.73 8.91
N ALA A 85 -10.77 -7.41 10.05
CA ALA A 85 -10.48 -6.83 11.36
C ALA A 85 -8.99 -6.50 11.54
N VAL A 86 -8.09 -7.36 11.00
CA VAL A 86 -6.64 -7.10 11.02
C VAL A 86 -6.29 -5.91 10.14
N ALA A 87 -6.91 -5.83 8.94
CA ALA A 87 -6.71 -4.70 8.05
C ALA A 87 -7.22 -3.38 8.65
N ALA A 88 -8.32 -3.43 9.39
CA ALA A 88 -8.86 -2.27 10.11
C ALA A 88 -7.90 -1.79 11.21
N ASP A 89 -7.42 -2.71 12.07
CA ASP A 89 -6.45 -2.38 13.12
C ASP A 89 -5.19 -1.71 12.52
N ILE A 90 -4.65 -2.27 11.43
CA ILE A 90 -3.48 -1.69 10.74
C ILE A 90 -3.76 -0.26 10.25
N ARG A 91 -4.93 -0.02 9.63
CA ARG A 91 -5.29 1.34 9.17
C ARG A 91 -5.37 2.33 10.32
N ASP A 92 -5.99 1.92 11.42
CA ASP A 92 -6.24 2.80 12.58
C ASP A 92 -4.93 3.14 13.31
N GLU A 93 -3.97 2.22 13.33
CA GLU A 93 -2.68 2.39 13.98
C GLU A 93 -1.64 3.12 13.12
N ASN A 94 -1.87 3.22 11.79
CA ASN A 94 -0.88 3.73 10.83
C ASN A 94 -1.44 4.90 9.99
N PRO A 95 -1.28 6.17 10.42
CA PRO A 95 -1.83 7.33 9.71
C PRO A 95 -1.33 7.54 8.27
N HIS A 96 -0.18 6.96 7.93
CA HIS A 96 0.38 6.98 6.58
C HIS A 96 -0.28 5.97 5.62
N VAL A 97 -1.08 5.05 6.13
CA VAL A 97 -1.91 4.15 5.33
C VAL A 97 -3.16 4.90 4.86
N ARG A 98 -3.20 5.25 3.58
CA ARG A 98 -4.30 6.00 2.96
C ARG A 98 -5.51 5.12 2.66
N TYR A 99 -5.26 3.84 2.43
CA TYR A 99 -6.29 2.85 2.16
C TYR A 99 -5.76 1.45 2.49
N GLY A 100 -6.62 0.62 3.01
CA GLY A 100 -6.38 -0.79 3.20
C GLY A 100 -7.70 -1.54 3.16
N GLN A 101 -7.79 -2.63 2.41
CA GLN A 101 -8.97 -3.49 2.36
C GLN A 101 -8.54 -4.94 2.15
N ALA A 102 -9.00 -5.81 3.03
CA ALA A 102 -8.95 -7.26 2.87
C ALA A 102 -10.28 -7.77 2.28
N GLY A 103 -10.38 -9.05 2.02
CA GLY A 103 -11.60 -9.69 1.53
C GLY A 103 -11.72 -9.74 0.01
N PRO A 104 -11.84 -8.62 -0.73
CA PRO A 104 -11.95 -8.69 -2.18
C PRO A 104 -10.69 -9.24 -2.84
N HIS A 105 -10.86 -10.16 -3.77
CA HIS A 105 -9.83 -10.53 -4.74
C HIS A 105 -9.81 -9.54 -5.89
N GLY A 106 -8.72 -9.48 -6.67
CA GLY A 106 -8.69 -8.56 -7.78
C GLY A 106 -7.29 -8.17 -8.24
N TYR A 107 -7.17 -6.94 -8.74
CA TYR A 107 -5.93 -6.43 -9.30
C TYR A 107 -5.84 -4.90 -9.22
N LEU A 108 -4.62 -4.40 -9.30
CA LEU A 108 -4.34 -2.98 -9.46
C LEU A 108 -4.28 -2.63 -10.97
N ARG A 109 -5.05 -1.62 -11.36
CA ARG A 109 -4.97 -1.03 -12.69
C ARG A 109 -4.31 0.33 -12.60
N MET A 110 -3.24 0.53 -13.36
CA MET A 110 -2.53 1.81 -13.42
C MET A 110 -2.61 2.42 -14.82
N GLN A 111 -2.69 3.74 -14.88
CA GLN A 111 -2.58 4.54 -16.08
C GLN A 111 -1.56 5.66 -15.81
N CYS A 112 -0.42 5.59 -16.50
CA CYS A 112 0.65 6.56 -16.36
C CYS A 112 0.64 7.52 -17.54
N THR A 113 0.78 8.80 -17.25
CA THR A 113 0.95 9.88 -18.23
C THR A 113 2.21 10.67 -17.88
N ALA A 114 2.53 11.70 -18.63
CA ALA A 114 3.67 12.57 -18.32
C ALA A 114 3.47 13.44 -17.06
N THR A 115 2.24 13.58 -16.59
CA THR A 115 1.90 14.52 -15.50
C THR A 115 1.22 13.86 -14.32
N GLN A 116 0.79 12.62 -14.44
CA GLN A 116 0.11 11.92 -13.35
C GLN A 116 0.10 10.41 -13.52
N VAL A 117 -0.06 9.71 -12.41
CA VAL A 117 -0.42 8.30 -12.35
C VAL A 117 -1.80 8.17 -11.74
N GLN A 118 -2.69 7.44 -12.41
CA GLN A 118 -3.98 7.04 -11.87
C GLN A 118 -3.93 5.57 -11.50
N ALA A 119 -4.30 5.24 -10.27
CA ALA A 119 -4.36 3.88 -9.76
C ALA A 119 -5.79 3.53 -9.36
N GLY A 120 -6.33 2.46 -9.94
CA GLY A 120 -7.65 1.92 -9.61
C GLY A 120 -7.53 0.53 -9.01
N LEU A 121 -8.03 0.35 -7.80
CA LEU A 121 -8.10 -0.94 -7.13
C LEU A 121 -9.38 -1.65 -7.61
N ARG A 122 -9.20 -2.72 -8.37
CA ARG A 122 -10.26 -3.45 -9.04
C ARG A 122 -10.59 -4.73 -8.27
N GLY A 123 -11.78 -4.80 -7.68
CA GLY A 123 -12.23 -5.96 -6.92
C GLY A 123 -13.25 -6.80 -7.69
N LEU A 124 -13.17 -8.11 -7.50
CA LEU A 124 -14.10 -9.11 -7.99
C LEU A 124 -15.05 -9.49 -6.86
N ASP A 125 -16.35 -9.58 -7.16
CA ASP A 125 -17.35 -9.97 -6.17
C ASP A 125 -17.26 -11.46 -5.80
N ASN A 126 -16.84 -12.30 -6.75
CA ASN A 126 -16.63 -13.74 -6.54
C ASN A 126 -15.61 -14.26 -7.54
N VAL A 127 -14.59 -14.97 -7.08
CA VAL A 127 -13.54 -15.55 -7.95
C VAL A 127 -13.87 -16.95 -8.49
N THR A 128 -14.93 -17.58 -8.01
CA THR A 128 -15.40 -18.87 -8.49
C THR A 128 -16.50 -18.78 -9.56
N ASP A 129 -17.01 -17.56 -9.80
CA ASP A 129 -18.01 -17.29 -10.81
C ASP A 129 -17.37 -16.57 -12.01
N VAL A 130 -17.40 -17.22 -13.18
CA VAL A 130 -16.85 -16.65 -14.43
C VAL A 130 -17.60 -15.39 -14.90
N HIS A 131 -18.80 -15.15 -14.38
CA HIS A 131 -19.63 -13.98 -14.66
C HIS A 131 -19.54 -12.93 -13.55
N ALA A 132 -18.68 -13.13 -12.55
CA ALA A 132 -18.54 -12.17 -11.45
C ALA A 132 -18.23 -10.76 -11.95
N ALA A 133 -18.92 -9.78 -11.38
CA ALA A 133 -18.68 -8.39 -11.69
C ALA A 133 -17.33 -7.92 -11.12
N CYS A 134 -16.61 -7.13 -11.92
CA CYS A 134 -15.41 -6.43 -11.49
C CYS A 134 -15.73 -4.94 -11.30
N ARG A 135 -15.53 -4.43 -10.10
CA ARG A 135 -15.81 -3.03 -9.76
C ARG A 135 -14.56 -2.31 -9.25
N THR A 136 -14.58 -0.98 -9.34
CA THR A 136 -13.55 -0.15 -8.71
C THR A 136 -13.90 0.01 -7.22
N LEU A 137 -13.02 -0.43 -6.35
CA LEU A 137 -13.16 -0.30 -4.90
C LEU A 137 -12.72 1.09 -4.43
N ALA A 138 -11.60 1.57 -4.98
CA ALA A 138 -11.06 2.90 -4.75
C ALA A 138 -10.21 3.33 -5.95
N SER A 139 -10.05 4.65 -6.11
CA SER A 139 -9.15 5.25 -7.10
C SER A 139 -8.29 6.30 -6.45
N PHE A 140 -7.05 6.39 -6.93
CA PHE A 140 -6.06 7.36 -6.45
C PHE A 140 -5.37 8.02 -7.63
N VAL A 141 -4.94 9.25 -7.42
CA VAL A 141 -4.13 10.02 -8.37
C VAL A 141 -2.89 10.51 -7.64
N GLU A 142 -1.76 10.42 -8.31
CA GLU A 142 -0.52 11.06 -7.91
C GLU A 142 -0.07 11.98 -9.03
N THR A 143 0.03 13.27 -8.74
CA THR A 143 0.40 14.31 -9.70
C THR A 143 1.91 14.54 -9.65
N ASP A 144 2.54 14.74 -10.81
CA ASP A 144 3.98 15.01 -10.89
C ASP A 144 4.39 16.20 -10.02
N GLY A 145 5.40 16.02 -9.17
CA GLY A 145 5.88 17.01 -8.20
C GLY A 145 5.07 17.09 -6.90
N GLU A 146 3.98 16.34 -6.75
CA GLU A 146 3.15 16.26 -5.55
C GLU A 146 3.12 14.83 -5.01
N PRO A 147 4.14 14.40 -4.23
CA PRO A 147 4.21 13.03 -3.75
C PRO A 147 3.09 12.71 -2.77
N GLY A 148 2.61 11.48 -2.83
CA GLY A 148 1.51 10.97 -2.01
C GLY A 148 0.21 10.83 -2.80
N ALA A 149 -0.44 9.67 -2.67
CA ALA A 149 -1.65 9.36 -3.41
C ALA A 149 -2.87 10.12 -2.87
N GLN A 150 -3.52 10.88 -3.73
CA GLN A 150 -4.79 11.56 -3.44
C GLN A 150 -5.95 10.68 -3.87
N ARG A 151 -6.93 10.48 -2.99
CA ARG A 151 -8.15 9.71 -3.33
C ARG A 151 -9.02 10.51 -4.29
N ASN A 152 -9.42 9.85 -5.38
CA ASN A 152 -10.27 10.43 -6.42
C ASN A 152 -11.74 9.94 -6.29
#